data_f2bf388adc0700adf2cac6c3ba5dc509
#
_entry.id   f2bf388adc0700adf2cac6c3ba5dc509
#
_cell.length_a   1.000
_cell.length_b   1.000
_cell.length_c   1.000
_cell.angle_alpha   90.00
_cell.angle_beta   90.00
_cell.angle_gamma   90.00
#
_symmetry.space_group_name_H-M   'P 1'
#
loop_
_entity.id
_entity.type
_entity.pdbx_description
1 polymer ?
#
loop_
_entity_poly.entity_id
_entity_poly.type
_entity_poly.pdbx_seq_one_letter_code
_entity_poly.pdbx_strand_id
1 'polypeptide(L)'
;MRFRKMMSTTVAATAAGLFALASINAMAHTDEYLDTQQAPNGGQLRMAGVYHFELVVTKDSKEAKNNPVIVYVTDHAGTKVSTAGAKGTVTILAGKAKATVNLAPDGDN
;
A
#
# COMPACT_ATOMS: atom_id res chain seq x y z
N MET A 1 29.53 35.48 -32.38
CA MET A 1 30.45 34.47 -31.86
C MET A 1 30.23 34.10 -30.39
N ARG A 2 29.45 34.82 -29.66
CA ARG A 2 29.33 34.65 -28.20
C ARG A 2 27.95 34.26 -27.72
N PHE A 3 27.04 34.00 -28.64
CA PHE A 3 25.64 33.80 -28.33
C PHE A 3 25.21 32.35 -28.23
N ARG A 4 26.16 31.44 -28.49
CA ARG A 4 25.85 30.00 -28.53
C ARG A 4 25.74 29.33 -27.18
N LYS A 5 26.16 30.01 -26.12
CA LYS A 5 26.18 29.37 -24.78
C LYS A 5 24.93 29.59 -23.95
N MET A 6 24.03 30.43 -24.40
CA MET A 6 22.85 30.75 -23.61
C MET A 6 21.62 29.90 -23.90
N MET A 7 21.62 29.17 -25.03
CA MET A 7 20.44 28.41 -25.42
C MET A 7 20.32 27.03 -24.78
N SER A 8 21.43 26.46 -24.34
CA SER A 8 21.40 25.10 -23.80
C SER A 8 20.91 25.02 -22.35
N THR A 9 20.96 26.11 -21.62
CA THR A 9 20.58 26.12 -20.20
C THR A 9 19.07 26.18 -20.01
N THR A 10 18.37 26.80 -20.97
CA THR A 10 16.92 26.97 -20.85
C THR A 10 16.14 25.68 -21.14
N VAL A 11 16.67 24.83 -22.00
CA VAL A 11 16.01 23.56 -22.36
C VAL A 11 16.09 22.54 -21.21
N ALA A 12 17.21 22.51 -20.49
CA ALA A 12 17.38 21.61 -19.36
C ALA A 12 16.45 21.94 -18.19
N ALA A 13 16.21 23.21 -17.93
CA ALA A 13 15.29 23.65 -16.86
C ALA A 13 13.84 23.30 -17.17
N THR A 14 13.42 23.38 -18.43
CA THR A 14 12.06 23.03 -18.84
C THR A 14 11.80 21.54 -18.73
N ALA A 15 12.77 20.71 -19.09
CA ALA A 15 12.65 19.25 -18.98
C ALA A 15 12.55 18.81 -17.50
N ALA A 16 13.33 19.41 -16.61
CA ALA A 16 13.27 19.12 -15.18
C ALA A 16 11.92 19.52 -14.57
N GLY A 17 11.34 20.63 -15.01
CA GLY A 17 10.02 21.07 -14.55
C GLY A 17 8.90 20.13 -14.96
N LEU A 18 8.92 19.62 -16.18
CA LEU A 18 7.95 18.64 -16.66
C LEU A 18 8.04 17.31 -15.95
N PHE A 19 9.24 16.86 -15.61
CA PHE A 19 9.43 15.62 -14.87
C PHE A 19 8.92 15.73 -13.43
N ALA A 20 9.12 16.85 -12.76
CA ALA A 20 8.60 17.10 -11.42
C ALA A 20 7.07 17.10 -11.38
N LEU A 21 6.40 17.65 -12.40
CA LEU A 21 4.94 17.64 -12.51
C LEU A 21 4.37 16.23 -12.71
N ALA A 22 5.08 15.36 -13.44
CA ALA A 22 4.67 13.97 -13.62
C ALA A 22 4.70 13.17 -12.30
N SER A 23 5.58 13.54 -11.37
CA SER A 23 5.68 12.87 -10.06
C SER A 23 4.52 13.21 -9.12
N ILE A 24 3.82 14.31 -9.34
CA ILE A 24 2.74 14.79 -8.46
C ILE A 24 1.44 14.00 -8.71
N ASN A 25 1.33 13.32 -9.83
CA ASN A 25 0.12 12.59 -10.20
C ASN A 25 0.03 11.18 -9.59
N ALA A 26 1.04 10.72 -8.89
CA ALA A 26 1.00 9.47 -8.15
C ALA A 26 0.33 9.72 -6.79
N MET A 27 -0.96 9.98 -6.81
CA MET A 27 -1.73 10.21 -5.58
C MET A 27 -2.14 8.88 -4.96
N ALA A 28 -1.64 8.66 -3.75
CA ALA A 28 -2.15 7.61 -2.88
C ALA A 28 -3.55 8.00 -2.37
N HIS A 29 -4.44 7.03 -2.26
CA HIS A 29 -5.70 7.24 -1.56
C HIS A 29 -5.43 7.50 -0.08
N THR A 30 -6.17 8.43 0.51
CA THR A 30 -6.05 8.68 1.96
C THR A 30 -6.75 7.58 2.75
N ASP A 31 -6.36 7.42 4.00
CA ASP A 31 -7.00 6.45 4.89
C ASP A 31 -8.48 6.78 5.09
N GLU A 32 -8.84 8.06 5.18
CA GLU A 32 -10.22 8.50 5.28
C GLU A 32 -11.05 8.09 4.07
N TYR A 33 -10.48 8.17 2.87
CA TYR A 33 -11.13 7.69 1.67
C TYR A 33 -11.30 6.17 1.70
N LEU A 34 -10.25 5.45 2.07
CA LEU A 34 -10.29 3.99 2.13
C LEU A 34 -11.28 3.47 3.18
N ASP A 35 -11.46 4.19 4.28
CA ASP A 35 -12.45 3.85 5.31
C ASP A 35 -13.89 3.97 4.80
N THR A 36 -14.13 4.74 3.74
CA THR A 36 -15.46 4.81 3.10
C THR A 36 -15.70 3.70 2.08
N GLN A 37 -14.67 2.96 1.69
CA GLN A 37 -14.79 1.90 0.70
C GLN A 37 -15.14 0.57 1.37
N GLN A 38 -16.03 -0.17 0.72
CA GLN A 38 -16.33 -1.53 1.15
C GLN A 38 -15.25 -2.47 0.66
N ALA A 39 -14.52 -3.09 1.58
CA ALA A 39 -13.50 -4.05 1.26
C ALA A 39 -14.13 -5.37 0.78
N PRO A 40 -13.54 -6.04 -0.24
CA PRO A 40 -14.10 -7.27 -0.82
C PRO A 40 -14.32 -8.40 0.17
N ASN A 41 -13.51 -8.48 1.22
CA ASN A 41 -13.58 -9.52 2.24
C ASN A 41 -14.08 -9.01 3.60
N GLY A 42 -14.66 -7.82 3.62
CA GLY A 42 -15.22 -7.23 4.83
C GLY A 42 -14.18 -6.72 5.83
N GLY A 43 -12.95 -6.58 5.41
CA GLY A 43 -11.85 -6.10 6.23
C GLY A 43 -11.65 -4.59 6.18
N GLN A 44 -10.47 -4.16 6.59
CA GLN A 44 -10.05 -2.77 6.56
C GLN A 44 -8.99 -2.58 5.48
N LEU A 45 -9.21 -1.60 4.61
CA LEU A 45 -8.28 -1.27 3.53
C LEU A 45 -7.24 -0.26 4.00
N ARG A 46 -6.01 -0.48 3.59
CA ARG A 46 -4.91 0.47 3.69
C ARG A 46 -4.07 0.38 2.42
N MET A 47 -3.34 1.43 2.13
CA MET A 47 -2.54 1.56 0.93
C MET A 47 -1.09 1.81 1.26
N ALA A 48 -0.21 1.13 0.54
CA ALA A 48 1.21 1.40 0.57
C ALA A 48 1.79 1.21 -0.83
N GLY A 49 2.44 2.25 -1.36
CA GLY A 49 2.97 2.26 -2.71
C GLY A 49 1.88 2.03 -3.74
N VAL A 50 2.04 1.02 -4.57
CA VAL A 50 1.10 0.63 -5.63
C VAL A 50 0.09 -0.42 -5.20
N TYR A 51 0.11 -0.81 -3.93
CA TYR A 51 -0.73 -1.90 -3.43
C TYR A 51 -1.77 -1.42 -2.44
N HIS A 52 -2.92 -2.08 -2.47
CA HIS A 52 -3.90 -2.06 -1.39
C HIS A 52 -3.73 -3.32 -0.53
N PHE A 53 -3.82 -3.13 0.77
CA PHE A 53 -3.80 -4.21 1.75
C PHE A 53 -5.15 -4.23 2.46
N GLU A 54 -5.78 -5.38 2.48
CA GLU A 54 -7.02 -5.59 3.24
C GLU A 54 -6.72 -6.49 4.42
N LEU A 55 -6.88 -5.94 5.62
CA LEU A 55 -6.72 -6.68 6.85
C LEU A 55 -8.06 -7.26 7.29
N VAL A 56 -8.12 -8.56 7.39
CA VAL A 56 -9.28 -9.30 7.91
C VAL A 56 -8.89 -9.99 9.20
N VAL A 57 -9.57 -9.65 10.27
CA VAL A 57 -9.39 -10.27 11.59
C VAL A 57 -10.70 -10.93 11.98
N THR A 58 -10.68 -12.24 12.15
CA THR A 58 -11.83 -12.96 12.68
C THR A 58 -11.90 -12.77 14.18
N LYS A 59 -13.04 -12.30 14.66
CA LYS A 59 -13.29 -12.12 16.09
C LYS A 59 -14.19 -13.25 16.56
N ASP A 60 -13.62 -14.20 17.24
CA ASP A 60 -14.36 -15.23 17.98
C ASP A 60 -14.08 -15.05 19.46
N SER A 61 -15.12 -14.79 20.22
CA SER A 61 -15.02 -14.57 21.66
C SER A 61 -14.59 -15.83 22.43
N LYS A 62 -14.76 -17.00 21.85
CA LYS A 62 -14.44 -18.27 22.51
C LYS A 62 -13.00 -18.69 22.38
N GLU A 63 -12.33 -18.32 21.27
CA GLU A 63 -10.98 -18.76 20.94
C GLU A 63 -10.11 -17.63 20.39
N ALA A 64 -10.11 -16.47 21.04
CA ALA A 64 -9.39 -15.30 20.58
C ALA A 64 -7.89 -15.55 20.29
N LYS A 65 -7.29 -16.54 20.93
CA LYS A 65 -5.87 -16.89 20.73
C LYS A 65 -5.57 -17.51 19.38
N ASN A 66 -6.56 -18.11 18.76
CA ASN A 66 -6.41 -18.89 17.51
C ASN A 66 -7.07 -18.20 16.31
N ASN A 67 -7.57 -16.97 16.49
CA ASN A 67 -8.20 -16.27 15.41
C ASN A 67 -7.19 -15.92 14.33
N PRO A 68 -7.44 -16.30 13.07
CA PRO A 68 -6.52 -15.98 11.99
C PRO A 68 -6.50 -14.49 11.68
N VAL A 69 -5.34 -14.01 11.29
CA VAL A 69 -5.14 -12.69 10.68
C VAL A 69 -4.79 -12.92 9.22
N ILE A 70 -5.59 -12.37 8.33
CA ILE A 70 -5.42 -12.51 6.90
C ILE A 70 -5.20 -11.14 6.29
N VAL A 71 -4.20 -11.03 5.43
CA VAL A 71 -3.93 -9.82 4.65
C VAL A 71 -4.04 -10.17 3.18
N TYR A 72 -5.02 -9.60 2.51
CA TYR A 72 -5.15 -9.69 1.06
C TYR A 72 -4.44 -8.52 0.39
N VAL A 73 -3.78 -8.79 -0.73
CA VAL A 73 -3.03 -7.78 -1.48
C VAL A 73 -3.64 -7.61 -2.86
N THR A 74 -4.00 -6.40 -3.20
CA THR A 74 -4.48 -6.05 -4.53
C THR A 74 -3.72 -4.85 -5.08
N ASP A 75 -3.84 -4.61 -6.37
CA ASP A 75 -3.42 -3.35 -6.97
C ASP A 75 -4.53 -2.28 -6.83
N HIS A 76 -4.31 -1.08 -7.38
CA HIS A 76 -5.30 0.00 -7.33
C HIS A 76 -6.58 -0.30 -8.11
N ALA A 77 -6.53 -1.19 -9.08
CA ALA A 77 -7.70 -1.62 -9.84
C ALA A 77 -8.49 -2.73 -9.14
N GLY A 78 -8.01 -3.21 -7.98
CA GLY A 78 -8.63 -4.31 -7.25
C GLY A 78 -8.23 -5.69 -7.76
N THR A 79 -7.25 -5.77 -8.65
CA THR A 79 -6.74 -7.03 -9.14
C THR A 79 -5.86 -7.69 -8.08
N LYS A 80 -6.05 -8.97 -7.85
CA LYS A 80 -5.25 -9.74 -6.88
C LYS A 80 -3.78 -9.76 -7.29
N VAL A 81 -2.91 -9.54 -6.32
CA VAL A 81 -1.47 -9.62 -6.49
C VAL A 81 -0.98 -10.92 -5.87
N SER A 82 -0.15 -11.66 -6.60
CA SER A 82 0.44 -12.88 -6.07
C SER A 82 1.32 -12.58 -4.87
N THR A 83 1.12 -13.32 -3.79
CA THR A 83 1.94 -13.23 -2.58
C THR A 83 3.02 -14.31 -2.51
N ALA A 84 3.23 -15.06 -3.59
CA ALA A 84 4.28 -16.08 -3.67
C ALA A 84 5.64 -15.47 -3.33
N GLY A 85 6.36 -16.06 -2.37
CA GLY A 85 7.64 -15.57 -1.90
C GLY A 85 7.60 -14.31 -1.03
N ALA A 86 6.42 -13.76 -0.76
CA ALA A 86 6.28 -12.59 0.11
C ALA A 86 6.52 -12.96 1.57
N LYS A 87 7.02 -11.99 2.33
CA LYS A 87 7.21 -12.09 3.79
C LYS A 87 6.68 -10.81 4.42
N GLY A 88 6.15 -10.95 5.60
CA GLY A 88 5.68 -9.81 6.36
C GLY A 88 5.48 -10.12 7.82
N THR A 89 5.21 -9.08 8.59
CA THR A 89 4.85 -9.19 10.00
C THR A 89 3.66 -8.31 10.30
N VAL A 90 2.85 -8.74 11.25
CA VAL A 90 1.77 -7.93 11.84
C VAL A 90 2.07 -7.75 13.32
N THR A 91 2.00 -6.51 13.77
CA THR A 91 2.05 -6.20 15.19
C THR A 91 0.66 -5.89 15.68
N ILE A 92 0.21 -6.61 16.69
CA ILE A 92 -1.11 -6.47 17.28
C ILE A 92 -0.95 -5.85 18.65
N LEU A 93 -1.67 -4.75 18.86
CA LEU A 93 -1.74 -4.06 20.15
C LEU A 93 -3.14 -4.22 20.73
N ALA A 94 -3.23 -4.79 21.91
CA ALA A 94 -4.50 -4.96 22.63
C ALA A 94 -4.30 -4.55 24.08
N GLY A 95 -4.74 -3.33 24.42
CA GLY A 95 -4.47 -2.75 25.73
C GLY A 95 -2.97 -2.60 25.98
N LYS A 96 -2.46 -3.29 27.01
CA LYS A 96 -1.02 -3.33 27.33
C LYS A 96 -0.28 -4.48 26.64
N ALA A 97 -1.01 -5.37 25.98
CA ALA A 97 -0.43 -6.51 25.30
C ALA A 97 0.04 -6.13 23.90
N LYS A 98 1.18 -6.67 23.49
CA LYS A 98 1.76 -6.53 22.17
C LYS A 98 2.18 -7.89 21.67
N ALA A 99 1.74 -8.25 20.47
CA ALA A 99 2.16 -9.48 19.81
C ALA A 99 2.62 -9.17 18.39
N THR A 100 3.70 -9.79 17.95
CA THR A 100 4.17 -9.73 16.57
C THR A 100 4.07 -11.12 15.97
N VAL A 101 3.39 -11.20 14.82
CA VAL A 101 3.12 -12.45 14.12
C VAL A 101 3.73 -12.39 12.73
N ASN A 102 4.40 -13.45 12.33
CA ASN A 102 4.89 -13.58 10.96
C ASN A 102 3.76 -13.96 10.03
N LEU A 103 3.73 -13.30 8.87
CA LEU A 103 2.84 -13.63 7.76
C LEU A 103 3.57 -14.50 6.75
N ALA A 104 2.88 -15.50 6.26
CA ALA A 104 3.34 -16.37 5.18
C ALA A 104 2.28 -16.42 4.08
N PRO A 105 2.67 -16.64 2.81
CA PRO A 105 1.71 -16.79 1.75
C PRO A 105 0.72 -17.93 2.03
N ASP A 106 -0.55 -17.68 1.70
CA ASP A 106 -1.63 -18.67 1.82
C ASP A 106 -2.38 -18.70 0.47
N GLY A 107 -2.07 -19.67 -0.36
CA GLY A 107 -2.54 -19.71 -1.74
C GLY A 107 -1.87 -18.63 -2.60
N ASP A 108 -2.63 -18.05 -3.50
CA ASP A 108 -2.12 -17.09 -4.49
C ASP A 108 -2.16 -15.62 -4.03
N ASN A 109 -2.95 -15.38 -2.99
CA ASN A 109 -3.14 -13.99 -2.51
C ASN A 109 -3.31 -13.92 -1.01
#